data_af5281b748315c50705e57ee0060ade6
#
_entry.id   af5281b748315c50705e57ee0060ade6
#
_cell.length_a   1.000
_cell.length_b   1.000
_cell.length_c   1.000
_cell.angle_alpha   90.00
_cell.angle_beta   90.00
_cell.angle_gamma   90.00
#
_symmetry.space_group_name_H-M   'P 1'
#
loop_
_entity.id
_entity.type
_entity.pdbx_description
1 polymer ?
#
loop_
_entity_poly.entity_id
_entity_poly.type
_entity_poly.pdbx_seq_one_letter_code
_entity_poly.pdbx_strand_id
1 'polypeptide(L)'
;MIFITKKTIEELSETHKEPNMFTCYSTPQSFSATTSRAILLINSNRFVVLFLNLFSSKVVHKIEFEIADLQKQKFRAGNMLSAIWSFNAKGQSWNFRIPQKILTLGSMQSDFLNYLQQNVLP
;
A
#
# COMPACT_ATOMS: atom_id res chain seq x y z
N MET A 1 1.50 20.76 -8.57
CA MET A 1 1.45 19.59 -7.67
C MET A 1 0.09 18.94 -7.73
N ILE A 2 0.08 17.62 -7.82
CA ILE A 2 -1.18 16.88 -7.87
C ILE A 2 -1.41 16.29 -6.49
N PHE A 3 -2.56 16.58 -5.90
CA PHE A 3 -2.95 16.02 -4.62
C PHE A 3 -3.78 14.76 -4.86
N ILE A 4 -3.40 13.68 -4.22
CA ILE A 4 -4.22 12.48 -4.22
C ILE A 4 -5.38 12.72 -3.24
N THR A 5 -6.59 12.38 -3.64
CA THR A 5 -7.77 12.56 -2.79
C THR A 5 -8.39 11.21 -2.46
N LYS A 6 -9.17 11.19 -1.39
CA LYS A 6 -9.88 10.00 -0.98
C LYS A 6 -10.79 9.48 -2.10
N LYS A 7 -11.48 10.40 -2.77
CA LYS A 7 -12.34 10.05 -3.89
C LYS A 7 -11.57 9.36 -5.01
N THR A 8 -10.39 9.88 -5.36
CA THR A 8 -9.56 9.31 -6.41
C THR A 8 -9.13 7.89 -6.04
N ILE A 9 -8.68 7.68 -4.79
CA ILE A 9 -8.28 6.35 -4.34
C ILE A 9 -9.46 5.39 -4.38
N GLU A 10 -10.62 5.82 -3.93
CA GLU A 10 -11.81 4.98 -3.95
C GLU A 10 -12.20 4.59 -5.38
N GLU A 11 -12.18 5.55 -6.31
CA GLU A 11 -12.51 5.26 -7.70
C GLU A 11 -11.52 4.30 -8.35
N LEU A 12 -10.22 4.52 -8.14
CA LEU A 12 -9.19 3.67 -8.73
C LEU A 12 -9.16 2.26 -8.16
N SER A 13 -9.53 2.10 -6.90
CA SER A 13 -9.49 0.80 -6.24
C SER A 13 -10.80 0.01 -6.30
N GLU A 14 -11.88 0.66 -6.68
CA GLU A 14 -13.23 0.07 -6.57
C GLU A 14 -13.36 -1.30 -7.19
N THR A 15 -12.87 -1.47 -8.43
CA THR A 15 -12.99 -2.75 -9.14
C THR A 15 -12.01 -3.82 -8.66
N HIS A 16 -11.04 -3.44 -7.85
CA HIS A 16 -10.00 -4.35 -7.34
C HIS A 16 -10.19 -4.71 -5.88
N LYS A 17 -11.05 -3.99 -5.19
CA LYS A 17 -11.20 -4.11 -3.75
C LYS A 17 -12.07 -5.31 -3.38
N GLU A 18 -11.54 -6.17 -2.52
CA GLU A 18 -12.28 -7.30 -1.95
C GLU A 18 -12.92 -6.89 -0.64
N PRO A 19 -13.90 -7.68 -0.13
CA PRO A 19 -14.53 -7.36 1.14
C PRO A 19 -13.54 -7.20 2.29
N ASN A 20 -13.81 -6.25 3.15
CA ASN A 20 -13.02 -6.01 4.38
C ASN A 20 -11.58 -5.57 4.11
N MET A 21 -11.31 -4.97 2.97
CA MET A 21 -9.99 -4.43 2.69
C MET A 21 -9.83 -3.01 3.20
N PHE A 22 -8.66 -2.77 3.81
CA PHE A 22 -8.20 -1.44 4.14
C PHE A 22 -7.33 -0.92 2.99
N THR A 23 -7.33 0.37 2.80
CA THR A 23 -6.69 1.03 1.68
C THR A 23 -5.69 2.05 2.17
N CYS A 24 -4.55 2.19 1.49
CA CYS A 24 -3.69 3.34 1.74
C CYS A 24 -2.92 3.71 0.46
N TYR A 25 -2.30 4.88 0.50
CA TYR A 25 -1.41 5.35 -0.55
C TYR A 25 0.03 5.08 -0.13
N SER A 26 0.86 4.58 -1.05
CA SER A 26 2.23 4.22 -0.75
C SER A 26 3.17 4.69 -1.85
N THR A 27 4.44 4.87 -1.46
CA THR A 27 5.53 5.10 -2.41
C THR A 27 6.47 3.90 -2.34
N PRO A 28 6.24 2.88 -3.19
CA PRO A 28 7.11 1.70 -3.18
C PRO A 28 8.55 2.07 -3.45
N GLN A 29 9.48 1.35 -2.82
CA GLN A 29 10.91 1.54 -2.99
C GLN A 29 11.48 0.37 -3.77
N SER A 30 12.63 0.59 -4.38
CA SER A 30 13.34 -0.46 -5.14
C SER A 30 12.67 -0.81 -6.47
N PHE A 31 11.88 0.11 -7.02
CA PHE A 31 11.21 -0.08 -8.29
C PHE A 31 11.59 1.06 -9.24
N SER A 32 11.18 0.94 -10.49
CA SER A 32 11.42 1.97 -11.49
C SER A 32 10.61 3.24 -11.19
N ALA A 33 10.92 4.33 -11.87
CA ALA A 33 10.20 5.59 -11.70
C ALA A 33 8.70 5.43 -12.00
N THR A 34 8.32 4.48 -12.87
CA THR A 34 6.93 4.24 -13.24
C THR A 34 6.16 3.46 -12.18
N THR A 35 6.84 2.91 -11.17
CA THR A 35 6.20 2.14 -10.10
C THR A 35 6.39 2.80 -8.73
N SER A 36 6.65 4.10 -8.71
CA SER A 36 6.93 4.81 -7.45
C SER A 36 5.69 5.24 -6.68
N ARG A 37 4.49 5.01 -7.22
CA ARG A 37 3.22 5.37 -6.57
C ARG A 37 2.27 4.21 -6.63
N ALA A 38 1.62 3.91 -5.53
CA ALA A 38 0.70 2.77 -5.47
C ALA A 38 -0.41 2.98 -4.47
N ILE A 39 -1.53 2.29 -4.72
CA ILE A 39 -2.57 2.08 -3.73
C ILE A 39 -2.39 0.67 -3.20
N LEU A 40 -2.39 0.52 -1.88
CA LEU A 40 -2.30 -0.77 -1.23
C LEU A 40 -3.67 -1.14 -0.67
N LEU A 41 -4.07 -2.40 -0.90
CA LEU A 41 -5.32 -2.95 -0.39
C LEU A 41 -4.97 -4.20 0.42
N ILE A 42 -5.53 -4.33 1.62
CA ILE A 42 -5.20 -5.47 2.47
C ILE A 42 -6.41 -5.95 3.29
N ASN A 43 -6.54 -7.27 3.38
CA ASN A 43 -7.41 -7.91 4.37
C ASN A 43 -6.64 -9.08 4.98
N SER A 44 -7.31 -9.95 5.71
CA SER A 44 -6.62 -11.07 6.39
C SER A 44 -6.10 -12.13 5.42
N ASN A 45 -6.55 -12.14 4.18
CA ASN A 45 -6.22 -13.17 3.21
C ASN A 45 -5.28 -12.67 2.10
N ARG A 46 -5.41 -11.42 1.70
CA ARG A 46 -4.74 -10.94 0.49
C ARG A 46 -4.22 -9.52 0.63
N PHE A 47 -3.08 -9.29 -0.02
CA PHE A 47 -2.48 -7.96 -0.15
C PHE A 47 -2.37 -7.65 -1.64
N VAL A 48 -2.91 -6.51 -2.05
CA VAL A 48 -2.94 -6.10 -3.46
C VAL A 48 -2.22 -4.77 -3.61
N VAL A 49 -1.37 -4.68 -4.62
CA VAL A 49 -0.66 -3.45 -4.96
C VAL A 49 -1.15 -2.97 -6.33
N LEU A 50 -1.69 -1.77 -6.36
CA LEU A 50 -2.13 -1.13 -7.61
C LEU A 50 -1.14 0.00 -7.92
N PHE A 51 -0.25 -0.24 -8.88
CA PHE A 51 0.71 0.79 -9.29
C PHE A 51 0.02 1.83 -10.15
N LEU A 52 0.33 3.09 -9.89
CA LEU A 52 -0.32 4.21 -10.56
C LEU A 52 0.63 4.89 -11.54
N ASN A 53 0.04 5.57 -12.53
CA ASN A 53 0.82 6.40 -13.44
C ASN A 53 1.37 7.62 -12.68
N LEU A 54 2.20 8.44 -13.35
CA LEU A 54 2.84 9.60 -12.72
C LEU A 54 1.87 10.60 -12.10
N PHE A 55 0.67 10.71 -12.68
CA PHE A 55 -0.32 11.67 -12.22
C PHE A 55 -1.31 11.07 -11.22
N SER A 56 -1.11 9.81 -10.85
CA SER A 56 -2.02 9.08 -9.96
C SER A 56 -3.47 9.12 -10.45
N SER A 57 -3.65 9.04 -11.76
CA SER A 57 -4.96 9.13 -12.38
C SER A 57 -5.50 7.79 -12.90
N LYS A 58 -4.64 6.77 -12.98
CA LYS A 58 -5.08 5.42 -13.38
C LYS A 58 -4.10 4.35 -12.92
N VAL A 59 -4.63 3.15 -12.76
CA VAL A 59 -3.84 1.96 -12.41
C VAL A 59 -3.18 1.45 -13.69
N VAL A 60 -1.86 1.27 -13.64
CA VAL A 60 -1.08 0.79 -14.80
C VAL A 60 -0.57 -0.63 -14.61
N HIS A 61 -0.57 -1.14 -13.36
CA HIS A 61 -0.09 -2.49 -13.08
C HIS A 61 -0.65 -2.96 -11.74
N LYS A 62 -0.88 -4.27 -11.61
CA LYS A 62 -1.46 -4.85 -10.40
C LYS A 62 -0.66 -6.09 -10.01
N ILE A 63 -0.36 -6.21 -8.71
CA ILE A 63 0.27 -7.41 -8.16
C ILE A 63 -0.55 -7.85 -6.95
N GLU A 64 -0.79 -9.15 -6.83
CA GLU A 64 -1.51 -9.72 -5.70
C GLU A 64 -0.62 -10.70 -4.93
N PHE A 65 -0.74 -10.66 -3.60
CA PHE A 65 -0.03 -11.59 -2.72
C PHE A 65 -1.04 -12.25 -1.79
N GLU A 66 -0.86 -13.55 -1.55
CA GLU A 66 -1.54 -14.18 -0.42
C GLU A 66 -0.79 -13.82 0.85
N ILE A 67 -1.51 -13.43 1.89
CA ILE A 67 -0.86 -13.05 3.17
C ILE A 67 0.02 -14.19 3.70
N ALA A 68 -0.44 -15.43 3.53
CA ALA A 68 0.30 -16.60 3.99
C ALA A 68 1.66 -16.78 3.31
N ASP A 69 1.85 -16.16 2.14
CA ASP A 69 3.08 -16.28 1.38
C ASP A 69 4.12 -15.20 1.69
N LEU A 70 3.77 -14.23 2.53
CA LEU A 70 4.70 -13.17 2.90
C LEU A 70 5.72 -13.69 3.91
N GLN A 71 7.01 -13.62 3.55
CA GLN A 71 8.07 -14.13 4.40
C GLN A 71 8.99 -13.03 4.88
N LYS A 72 9.58 -13.23 6.06
CA LYS A 72 10.56 -12.30 6.63
C LYS A 72 10.04 -10.87 6.68
N GLN A 73 8.82 -10.72 7.14
CA GLN A 73 8.22 -9.40 7.26
C GLN A 73 8.99 -8.54 8.26
N LYS A 74 9.26 -7.30 7.86
CA LYS A 74 9.88 -6.30 8.73
C LYS A 74 9.05 -5.03 8.66
N PHE A 75 8.84 -4.42 9.80
CA PHE A 75 8.10 -3.18 9.89
C PHE A 75 8.83 -2.24 10.83
N ARG A 76 9.00 -1.01 10.40
CA ARG A 76 9.58 0.01 11.28
C ARG A 76 8.92 1.34 10.97
N ALA A 77 8.80 2.15 12.01
CA ALA A 77 8.19 3.46 11.87
C ALA A 77 9.08 4.45 11.10
N GLY A 78 10.29 4.04 10.72
CA GLY A 78 11.21 4.85 9.94
C GLY A 78 11.53 6.15 10.65
N ASN A 79 10.85 7.19 10.24
CA ASN A 79 10.90 8.48 10.91
C ASN A 79 9.46 8.88 11.29
N MET A 80 9.27 10.12 11.75
CA MET A 80 7.96 10.56 12.18
C MET A 80 6.91 10.65 11.09
N LEU A 81 7.35 10.62 9.82
CA LEU A 81 6.46 10.87 8.69
C LEU A 81 6.02 9.62 7.94
N SER A 82 6.76 8.53 8.06
CA SER A 82 6.43 7.33 7.31
C SER A 82 6.85 6.06 8.02
N ALA A 83 6.15 4.98 7.67
CA ALA A 83 6.52 3.64 8.07
C ALA A 83 7.09 2.91 6.86
N ILE A 84 7.92 1.91 7.11
CA ILE A 84 8.47 1.07 6.03
C ILE A 84 8.12 -0.38 6.35
N TRP A 85 7.44 -1.01 5.43
CA TRP A 85 7.07 -2.43 5.52
C TRP A 85 7.75 -3.18 4.41
N SER A 86 8.49 -4.22 4.75
CA SER A 86 9.17 -5.03 3.76
C SER A 86 8.97 -6.51 4.04
N PHE A 87 9.10 -7.30 2.99
CA PHE A 87 8.94 -8.75 3.07
C PHE A 87 9.53 -9.39 1.82
N ASN A 88 9.66 -10.71 1.85
CA ASN A 88 10.05 -11.50 0.69
C ASN A 88 8.83 -12.27 0.20
N ALA A 89 8.61 -12.24 -1.10
CA ALA A 89 7.56 -13.00 -1.77
C ALA A 89 7.85 -13.06 -3.26
N LYS A 90 7.31 -14.06 -3.94
CA LYS A 90 7.48 -14.21 -5.39
C LYS A 90 8.94 -14.16 -5.83
N GLY A 91 9.84 -14.66 -4.97
CA GLY A 91 11.26 -14.76 -5.30
C GLY A 91 12.04 -13.46 -5.18
N GLN A 92 11.48 -12.43 -4.56
CA GLN A 92 12.21 -11.16 -4.43
C GLN A 92 11.78 -10.40 -3.17
N SER A 93 12.54 -9.36 -2.87
CA SER A 93 12.26 -8.46 -1.74
C SER A 93 11.37 -7.31 -2.18
N TRP A 94 10.44 -6.94 -1.31
CA TRP A 94 9.51 -5.83 -1.55
C TRP A 94 9.62 -4.85 -0.41
N ASN A 95 9.63 -3.57 -0.73
CA ASN A 95 9.71 -2.48 0.25
C ASN A 95 8.64 -1.45 -0.06
N PHE A 96 7.83 -1.13 0.95
CA PHE A 96 6.78 -0.12 0.81
C PHE A 96 6.98 0.95 1.86
N ARG A 97 7.14 2.20 1.41
CA ARG A 97 7.11 3.34 2.30
C ARG A 97 5.66 3.82 2.37
N ILE A 98 5.12 3.87 3.57
CA ILE A 98 3.73 4.25 3.78
C ILE A 98 3.71 5.52 4.62
N PRO A 99 3.39 6.68 4.03
CA PRO A 99 3.23 7.90 4.82
C PRO A 99 2.21 7.67 5.93
N GLN A 100 2.53 8.09 7.15
CA GLN A 100 1.64 7.83 8.28
C GLN A 100 0.41 8.72 8.28
N LYS A 101 0.48 9.86 7.59
CA LYS A 101 -0.63 10.77 7.48
C LYS A 101 -0.54 11.55 6.18
N ILE A 102 -1.65 11.61 5.46
CA ILE A 102 -1.80 12.45 4.28
C ILE A 102 -3.08 13.26 4.51
N LEU A 103 -2.95 14.59 4.51
CA LEU A 103 -4.04 15.47 4.91
C LEU A 103 -5.33 15.22 4.11
N THR A 104 -5.19 14.96 2.81
CA THR A 104 -6.35 14.77 1.94
C THR A 104 -7.02 13.40 2.08
N LEU A 105 -6.42 12.49 2.86
CA LEU A 105 -6.92 11.13 2.99
C LEU A 105 -7.53 10.81 4.37
N GLY A 106 -7.58 11.80 5.25
CA GLY A 106 -8.15 11.59 6.59
C GLY A 106 -7.40 10.51 7.36
N SER A 107 -8.10 9.53 7.90
CA SER A 107 -7.53 8.45 8.69
C SER A 107 -7.10 7.23 7.88
N MET A 108 -7.18 7.31 6.55
CA MET A 108 -6.92 6.16 5.68
C MET A 108 -5.58 5.49 5.98
N GLN A 109 -4.51 6.29 6.06
CA GLN A 109 -3.16 5.77 6.29
C GLN A 109 -3.04 5.09 7.64
N SER A 110 -3.51 5.74 8.69
CA SER A 110 -3.40 5.16 10.04
C SER A 110 -4.29 3.93 10.20
N ASP A 111 -5.45 3.90 9.59
CA ASP A 111 -6.33 2.73 9.65
C ASP A 111 -5.66 1.52 8.99
N PHE A 112 -5.02 1.72 7.84
CA PHE A 112 -4.28 0.66 7.18
C PHE A 112 -3.11 0.17 8.05
N LEU A 113 -2.33 1.09 8.59
CA LEU A 113 -1.16 0.73 9.40
C LEU A 113 -1.56 0.01 10.68
N ASN A 114 -2.65 0.42 11.31
CA ASN A 114 -3.15 -0.26 12.50
C ASN A 114 -3.59 -1.68 12.16
N TYR A 115 -4.29 -1.85 11.06
CA TYR A 115 -4.71 -3.18 10.62
C TYR A 115 -3.49 -4.07 10.33
N LEU A 116 -2.51 -3.54 9.63
CA LEU A 116 -1.27 -4.26 9.31
C LEU A 116 -0.59 -4.76 10.58
N GLN A 117 -0.42 -3.88 11.56
CA GLN A 117 0.27 -4.22 12.80
C GLN A 117 -0.50 -5.21 13.66
N GLN A 118 -1.81 -5.12 13.68
CA GLN A 118 -2.64 -5.96 14.54
C GLN A 118 -3.00 -7.31 13.93
N ASN A 119 -3.05 -7.41 12.61
CA ASN A 119 -3.62 -8.59 11.95
C ASN A 119 -2.72 -9.28 10.94
N VAL A 120 -1.66 -8.66 10.48
CA VAL A 120 -0.83 -9.18 9.38
C VAL A 120 0.60 -9.46 9.83
N LEU A 121 1.20 -8.56 10.56
CA LEU A 121 2.57 -8.75 11.05
C LEU A 121 2.61 -9.88 12.07
N PRO A 122 3.67 -10.71 12.04
CA PRO A 122 3.82 -11.78 13.00
C PRO A 122 4.00 -11.28 14.43
#